data_1b9aa4922f34b56c53f2422e620de987
#
_entry.id   1b9aa4922f34b56c53f2422e620de987
#
_cell.length_a   1.000
_cell.length_b   1.000
_cell.length_c   1.000
_cell.angle_alpha   90.00
_cell.angle_beta   90.00
_cell.angle_gamma   90.00
#
_symmetry.space_group_name_H-M   'P 1'
#
loop_
_entity.id
_entity.type
_entity.pdbx_description
1 polymer ?
#
loop_
_entity_poly.entity_id
_entity_poly.type
_entity_poly.pdbx_seq_one_letter_code
_entity_poly.pdbx_strand_id
1 'polypeptide(L)'
;MHTVIIIGGGAAGMFAAYSAAINGNRVYLLEKNEKLGKKLYITGKGRCNLTNNVGVQEFLNNVVCNPKFLYGALNELSPDDVMGFFENNGCKLKTERGNRVFPESDKASDVTKTLQRVLSEKGVKIMLNTAVTEIKTESCRVKGVETESGFLPCDSVIVCTGGASYPLTGSTGDGYIFAKKTGHTVTEIKPSLVGIELNGDGFSDLQGLSLKNVSVSFSAADGKEIYRDFGEMLFTHYGVSGPIILSASCTLNRTDLKNVKLKIDLKPALTEKILDERLLREFERAKLKSLSNAMRSLLPQALIETVLIKSGVNGEKRCCDITKSDRLKIAYVLKNLEFSVKKLRPIDEAVVTAGGVSVKDINPKTMESKLIKGLFFAGEVLDVDALTGGFNIQIAFSTGYVAGKNA
;
A
#
# COMPACT_ATOMS: atom_id res chain seq x y z
N MET A 1 16.69 -14.90 32.39
CA MET A 1 15.64 -14.93 31.33
C MET A 1 15.53 -13.50 30.84
N HIS A 2 15.81 -13.28 29.57
CA HIS A 2 15.81 -11.95 28.98
C HIS A 2 14.37 -11.46 28.81
N THR A 3 14.09 -10.21 29.17
CA THR A 3 12.75 -9.63 29.10
C THR A 3 12.64 -8.71 27.90
N VAL A 4 11.70 -9.01 27.01
CA VAL A 4 11.45 -8.26 25.77
C VAL A 4 10.08 -7.60 25.85
N ILE A 5 10.03 -6.28 25.65
CA ILE A 5 8.78 -5.52 25.50
C ILE A 5 8.59 -5.16 24.03
N ILE A 6 7.40 -5.46 23.51
CA ILE A 6 7.02 -5.11 22.13
C ILE A 6 5.92 -4.08 22.18
N ILE A 7 6.12 -2.96 21.48
CA ILE A 7 5.18 -1.84 21.44
C ILE A 7 4.40 -1.90 20.13
N GLY A 8 3.10 -2.23 20.22
CA GLY A 8 2.17 -2.33 19.12
C GLY A 8 1.86 -3.76 18.69
N GLY A 9 0.59 -4.15 18.80
CA GLY A 9 0.05 -5.47 18.49
C GLY A 9 -0.42 -5.64 17.05
N GLY A 10 0.25 -4.98 16.09
CA GLY A 10 0.02 -5.15 14.65
C GLY A 10 0.73 -6.37 14.07
N ALA A 11 0.80 -6.44 12.73
CA ALA A 11 1.47 -7.53 12.00
C ALA A 11 2.92 -7.75 12.47
N ALA A 12 3.71 -6.69 12.49
CA ALA A 12 5.12 -6.74 12.92
C ALA A 12 5.25 -7.18 14.37
N GLY A 13 4.46 -6.58 15.28
CA GLY A 13 4.57 -6.87 16.71
C GLY A 13 4.17 -8.28 17.08
N MET A 14 3.16 -8.85 16.42
CA MET A 14 2.75 -10.24 16.67
C MET A 14 3.82 -11.24 16.20
N PHE A 15 4.47 -11.02 15.05
CA PHE A 15 5.59 -11.87 14.62
C PHE A 15 6.86 -11.65 15.44
N ALA A 16 7.12 -10.42 15.91
CA ALA A 16 8.20 -10.15 16.85
C ALA A 16 7.99 -10.89 18.18
N ALA A 17 6.76 -10.86 18.70
CA ALA A 17 6.39 -11.56 19.93
C ALA A 17 6.54 -13.09 19.80
N TYR A 18 6.07 -13.64 18.68
CA TYR A 18 6.25 -15.05 18.36
C TYR A 18 7.72 -15.44 18.34
N SER A 19 8.53 -14.72 17.57
CA SER A 19 9.96 -15.01 17.37
C SER A 19 10.74 -14.86 18.69
N ALA A 20 10.50 -13.81 19.47
CA ALA A 20 11.15 -13.63 20.77
C ALA A 20 10.76 -14.75 21.77
N ALA A 21 9.51 -15.19 21.78
CA ALA A 21 9.03 -16.22 22.67
C ALA A 21 9.63 -17.61 22.37
N ILE A 22 9.74 -17.99 21.08
CA ILE A 22 10.36 -19.27 20.71
C ILE A 22 11.86 -19.31 21.02
N ASN A 23 12.52 -18.15 21.14
CA ASN A 23 13.90 -18.03 21.60
C ASN A 23 14.07 -18.08 23.14
N GLY A 24 13.00 -18.38 23.89
CA GLY A 24 13.05 -18.54 25.34
C GLY A 24 13.00 -17.25 26.14
N ASN A 25 12.67 -16.11 25.52
CA ASN A 25 12.54 -14.84 26.21
C ASN A 25 11.20 -14.71 26.96
N ARG A 26 11.17 -13.88 28.02
CA ARG A 26 9.93 -13.41 28.63
C ARG A 26 9.39 -12.24 27.82
N VAL A 27 8.24 -12.44 27.18
CA VAL A 27 7.70 -11.48 26.19
C VAL A 27 6.42 -10.80 26.70
N TYR A 28 6.43 -9.46 26.62
CA TYR A 28 5.26 -8.61 26.85
C TYR A 28 4.91 -7.88 25.56
N LEU A 29 3.69 -8.09 25.05
CA LEU A 29 3.17 -7.39 23.88
C LEU A 29 2.17 -6.33 24.34
N LEU A 30 2.54 -5.06 24.26
CA LEU A 30 1.73 -3.91 24.66
C LEU A 30 1.00 -3.34 23.46
N GLU A 31 -0.33 -3.26 23.55
CA GLU A 31 -1.20 -2.69 22.55
C GLU A 31 -2.11 -1.64 23.20
N LYS A 32 -2.11 -0.42 22.66
CA LYS A 32 -2.92 0.69 23.19
C LYS A 32 -4.43 0.53 22.93
N ASN A 33 -4.81 -0.27 21.95
CA ASN A 33 -6.20 -0.55 21.62
C ASN A 33 -6.75 -1.75 22.43
N GLU A 34 -8.07 -1.94 22.33
CA GLU A 34 -8.81 -3.02 22.96
C GLU A 34 -8.63 -4.40 22.30
N LYS A 35 -7.93 -4.44 21.12
CA LYS A 35 -7.65 -5.70 20.40
C LYS A 35 -6.42 -5.61 19.55
N LEU A 36 -5.78 -6.76 19.29
CA LEU A 36 -4.65 -6.88 18.37
C LEU A 36 -5.09 -6.78 16.91
N GLY A 37 -4.18 -6.35 16.04
CA GLY A 37 -4.31 -6.45 14.60
C GLY A 37 -5.38 -5.55 13.97
N LYS A 38 -5.80 -4.44 14.60
CA LYS A 38 -6.88 -3.58 14.09
C LYS A 38 -6.70 -3.20 12.61
N LYS A 39 -5.48 -2.86 12.20
CA LYS A 39 -5.21 -2.51 10.80
C LYS A 39 -5.31 -3.74 9.88
N LEU A 40 -4.95 -4.95 10.33
CA LEU A 40 -5.10 -6.17 9.53
C LEU A 40 -6.56 -6.45 9.15
N TYR A 41 -7.51 -6.14 10.04
CA TYR A 41 -8.95 -6.34 9.76
C TYR A 41 -9.48 -5.54 8.59
N ILE A 42 -8.89 -4.38 8.27
CA ILE A 42 -9.34 -3.53 7.17
C ILE A 42 -8.56 -3.76 5.86
N THR A 43 -7.43 -4.47 5.91
CA THR A 43 -6.62 -4.75 4.73
C THR A 43 -7.33 -5.72 3.77
N GLY A 44 -7.04 -5.59 2.48
CA GLY A 44 -7.64 -6.45 1.46
C GLY A 44 -9.18 -6.41 1.44
N LYS A 45 -9.79 -5.28 1.80
CA LYS A 45 -11.25 -5.10 1.94
C LYS A 45 -11.86 -6.07 2.98
N GLY A 46 -11.21 -6.21 4.12
CA GLY A 46 -11.64 -7.09 5.22
C GLY A 46 -11.21 -8.55 5.10
N ARG A 47 -10.48 -8.90 4.01
CA ARG A 47 -10.00 -10.28 3.76
C ARG A 47 -8.58 -10.55 4.26
N CYS A 48 -7.76 -9.52 4.46
CA CYS A 48 -6.35 -9.59 4.78
C CYS A 48 -5.50 -10.23 3.66
N ASN A 49 -4.98 -9.43 2.74
CA ASN A 49 -3.97 -9.89 1.78
C ASN A 49 -2.60 -10.00 2.51
N LEU A 50 -2.33 -11.18 3.09
CA LEU A 50 -1.27 -11.33 4.10
C LEU A 50 0.15 -11.39 3.50
N THR A 51 0.29 -11.84 2.26
CA THR A 51 1.58 -11.87 1.54
C THR A 51 1.35 -11.95 0.03
N ASN A 52 2.43 -12.04 -0.72
CA ASN A 52 2.42 -12.31 -2.16
C ASN A 52 3.27 -13.56 -2.43
N ASN A 53 2.71 -14.53 -3.16
CA ASN A 53 3.35 -15.80 -3.46
C ASN A 53 4.38 -15.66 -4.59
N VAL A 54 5.48 -14.97 -4.31
CA VAL A 54 6.61 -14.76 -5.21
C VAL A 54 7.91 -14.97 -4.48
N GLY A 55 8.98 -15.34 -5.21
CA GLY A 55 10.31 -15.47 -4.63
C GLY A 55 10.89 -14.14 -4.16
N VAL A 56 11.87 -14.19 -3.24
CA VAL A 56 12.47 -13.01 -2.59
C VAL A 56 12.95 -11.96 -3.60
N GLN A 57 13.58 -12.36 -4.70
CA GLN A 57 14.08 -11.40 -5.69
C GLN A 57 12.95 -10.66 -6.41
N GLU A 58 11.89 -11.36 -6.80
CA GLU A 58 10.71 -10.75 -7.41
C GLU A 58 9.97 -9.87 -6.40
N PHE A 59 9.91 -10.29 -5.14
CA PHE A 59 9.37 -9.49 -4.05
C PHE A 59 10.06 -8.14 -3.94
N LEU A 60 11.39 -8.12 -3.91
CA LEU A 60 12.20 -6.90 -3.79
C LEU A 60 11.97 -5.91 -4.94
N ASN A 61 11.63 -6.39 -6.14
CA ASN A 61 11.27 -5.53 -7.27
C ASN A 61 9.97 -4.73 -7.04
N ASN A 62 9.14 -5.15 -6.09
CA ASN A 62 7.90 -4.46 -5.69
C ASN A 62 8.08 -3.55 -4.47
N VAL A 63 9.26 -3.51 -3.88
CA VAL A 63 9.62 -2.58 -2.80
C VAL A 63 10.09 -1.27 -3.40
N VAL A 64 9.42 -0.17 -3.07
CA VAL A 64 9.67 1.15 -3.66
C VAL A 64 10.83 1.86 -2.96
N CYS A 65 10.90 1.74 -1.63
CA CYS A 65 11.94 2.40 -0.83
C CYS A 65 12.80 1.39 -0.08
N ASN A 66 14.12 1.56 -0.17
CA ASN A 66 15.13 0.77 0.56
C ASN A 66 15.03 -0.77 0.38
N PRO A 67 14.82 -1.32 -0.83
CA PRO A 67 14.65 -2.77 -1.02
C PRO A 67 15.83 -3.61 -0.50
N LYS A 68 17.07 -3.12 -0.65
CA LYS A 68 18.26 -3.84 -0.19
C LYS A 68 18.32 -4.05 1.33
N PHE A 69 17.69 -3.17 2.10
CA PHE A 69 17.58 -3.29 3.55
C PHE A 69 16.81 -4.54 3.97
N LEU A 70 15.82 -4.94 3.18
CA LEU A 70 14.91 -6.04 3.49
C LEU A 70 15.45 -7.43 3.09
N TYR A 71 16.56 -7.50 2.33
CA TYR A 71 17.08 -8.75 1.81
C TYR A 71 17.30 -9.80 2.91
N GLY A 72 17.94 -9.42 4.03
CA GLY A 72 18.15 -10.32 5.16
C GLY A 72 16.85 -10.78 5.81
N ALA A 73 15.94 -9.87 6.07
CA ALA A 73 14.66 -10.17 6.72
C ALA A 73 13.76 -11.09 5.87
N LEU A 74 13.73 -10.90 4.55
CA LEU A 74 12.96 -11.74 3.63
C LEU A 74 13.57 -13.13 3.42
N ASN A 75 14.88 -13.31 3.62
CA ASN A 75 15.50 -14.64 3.62
C ASN A 75 15.33 -15.38 4.96
N GLU A 76 15.16 -14.66 6.07
CA GLU A 76 14.88 -15.26 7.39
C GLU A 76 13.42 -15.65 7.59
N LEU A 77 12.51 -14.94 6.93
CA LEU A 77 11.07 -15.25 6.90
C LEU A 77 10.51 -14.84 5.53
N SER A 78 10.56 -15.75 4.57
CA SER A 78 10.09 -15.56 3.20
C SER A 78 8.55 -15.57 3.10
N PRO A 79 7.96 -15.19 1.96
CA PRO A 79 6.54 -15.41 1.69
C PRO A 79 6.09 -16.85 1.89
N ASP A 80 6.88 -17.82 1.45
CA ASP A 80 6.59 -19.25 1.61
C ASP A 80 6.58 -19.65 3.08
N ASP A 81 7.54 -19.16 3.89
CA ASP A 81 7.57 -19.40 5.33
C ASP A 81 6.35 -18.84 6.04
N VAL A 82 5.90 -17.63 5.65
CA VAL A 82 4.67 -17.03 6.19
C VAL A 82 3.44 -17.86 5.81
N MET A 83 3.33 -18.31 4.57
CA MET A 83 2.24 -19.19 4.15
C MET A 83 2.25 -20.48 4.95
N GLY A 84 3.42 -21.15 5.03
CA GLY A 84 3.59 -22.35 5.84
C GLY A 84 3.27 -22.15 7.33
N PHE A 85 3.65 -21.01 7.91
CA PHE A 85 3.30 -20.68 9.29
C PHE A 85 1.76 -20.67 9.51
N PHE A 86 1.01 -19.98 8.65
CA PHE A 86 -0.44 -19.91 8.80
C PHE A 86 -1.13 -21.26 8.55
N GLU A 87 -0.72 -22.00 7.52
CA GLU A 87 -1.29 -23.32 7.18
C GLU A 87 -1.01 -24.35 8.27
N ASN A 88 0.23 -24.44 8.79
CA ASN A 88 0.61 -25.32 9.90
C ASN A 88 -0.12 -24.96 11.19
N ASN A 89 -0.60 -23.72 11.33
CA ASN A 89 -1.40 -23.29 12.46
C ASN A 89 -2.91 -23.25 12.14
N GLY A 90 -3.38 -24.00 11.14
CA GLY A 90 -4.80 -24.22 10.85
C GLY A 90 -5.52 -23.08 10.13
N CYS A 91 -4.81 -22.07 9.65
CA CYS A 91 -5.37 -21.03 8.80
C CYS A 91 -5.08 -21.36 7.33
N LYS A 92 -6.01 -22.04 6.67
CA LYS A 92 -5.90 -22.39 5.24
C LYS A 92 -5.85 -21.14 4.38
N LEU A 93 -4.99 -21.18 3.36
CA LEU A 93 -4.73 -20.05 2.47
C LEU A 93 -5.13 -20.37 1.02
N LYS A 94 -5.36 -19.31 0.24
CA LYS A 94 -5.54 -19.38 -1.21
C LYS A 94 -4.73 -18.28 -1.89
N THR A 95 -4.19 -18.61 -3.08
CA THR A 95 -3.51 -17.63 -3.94
C THR A 95 -4.46 -17.20 -5.06
N GLU A 96 -4.66 -15.90 -5.21
CA GLU A 96 -5.48 -15.29 -6.26
C GLU A 96 -4.60 -14.65 -7.36
N ARG A 97 -5.25 -14.13 -8.41
CA ARG A 97 -4.58 -13.41 -9.51
C ARG A 97 -3.60 -12.36 -8.98
N GLY A 98 -2.40 -12.30 -9.56
CA GLY A 98 -1.31 -11.42 -9.13
C GLY A 98 -0.61 -11.94 -7.88
N ASN A 99 -0.63 -13.27 -7.66
CA ASN A 99 0.03 -13.98 -6.58
C ASN A 99 -0.36 -13.50 -5.16
N ARG A 100 -1.52 -12.84 -5.03
CA ARG A 100 -2.02 -12.32 -3.75
C ARG A 100 -2.54 -13.45 -2.88
N VAL A 101 -2.10 -13.51 -1.64
CA VAL A 101 -2.45 -14.58 -0.70
C VAL A 101 -3.46 -14.10 0.33
N PHE A 102 -4.57 -14.85 0.45
CA PHE A 102 -5.66 -14.58 1.39
C PHE A 102 -6.00 -15.84 2.20
N PRO A 103 -6.61 -15.69 3.39
CA PRO A 103 -7.25 -16.83 4.03
C PRO A 103 -8.38 -17.38 3.13
N GLU A 104 -8.52 -18.71 3.09
CA GLU A 104 -9.55 -19.38 2.27
C GLU A 104 -10.96 -18.91 2.63
N SER A 105 -11.18 -18.58 3.90
CA SER A 105 -12.45 -18.06 4.44
C SER A 105 -12.81 -16.64 4.00
N ASP A 106 -11.87 -15.89 3.38
CA ASP A 106 -11.99 -14.45 3.09
C ASP A 106 -12.23 -13.57 4.34
N LYS A 107 -11.79 -14.01 5.51
CA LYS A 107 -11.96 -13.29 6.78
C LYS A 107 -10.62 -12.93 7.42
N ALA A 108 -10.31 -11.65 7.51
CA ALA A 108 -9.11 -11.16 8.22
C ALA A 108 -9.06 -11.60 9.70
N SER A 109 -10.23 -11.88 10.30
CA SER A 109 -10.32 -12.39 11.67
C SER A 109 -9.61 -13.72 11.86
N ASP A 110 -9.53 -14.58 10.86
CA ASP A 110 -8.92 -15.89 10.99
C ASP A 110 -7.39 -15.77 11.06
N VAL A 111 -6.82 -14.80 10.32
CA VAL A 111 -5.40 -14.46 10.43
C VAL A 111 -5.06 -13.97 11.84
N THR A 112 -5.82 -13.01 12.36
CA THR A 112 -5.55 -12.44 13.69
C THR A 112 -5.82 -13.42 14.82
N LYS A 113 -6.86 -14.24 14.75
CA LYS A 113 -7.14 -15.30 15.73
C LYS A 113 -6.05 -16.35 15.75
N THR A 114 -5.53 -16.76 14.58
CA THR A 114 -4.41 -17.72 14.50
C THR A 114 -3.18 -17.15 15.19
N LEU A 115 -2.80 -15.90 14.91
CA LEU A 115 -1.67 -15.26 15.58
C LEU A 115 -1.89 -15.16 17.09
N GLN A 116 -3.07 -14.69 17.56
CA GLN A 116 -3.36 -14.57 18.99
C GLN A 116 -3.26 -15.91 19.72
N ARG A 117 -3.80 -16.99 19.12
CA ARG A 117 -3.73 -18.34 19.69
C ARG A 117 -2.29 -18.79 19.82
N VAL A 118 -1.51 -18.67 18.75
CA VAL A 118 -0.07 -19.06 18.75
C VAL A 118 0.71 -18.28 19.81
N LEU A 119 0.48 -16.97 19.93
CA LEU A 119 1.13 -16.15 20.97
C LEU A 119 0.78 -16.63 22.38
N SER A 120 -0.48 -16.95 22.62
CA SER A 120 -0.94 -17.48 23.92
C SER A 120 -0.29 -18.83 24.23
N GLU A 121 -0.23 -19.75 23.27
CA GLU A 121 0.44 -21.06 23.39
C GLU A 121 1.94 -20.93 23.69
N LYS A 122 2.59 -19.87 23.20
CA LYS A 122 4.01 -19.57 23.47
C LYS A 122 4.23 -18.75 24.75
N GLY A 123 3.19 -18.48 25.53
CA GLY A 123 3.28 -17.81 26.83
C GLY A 123 3.55 -16.30 26.72
N VAL A 124 3.25 -15.67 25.59
CA VAL A 124 3.36 -14.22 25.43
C VAL A 124 2.32 -13.52 26.31
N LYS A 125 2.75 -12.58 27.16
CA LYS A 125 1.84 -11.75 27.95
C LYS A 125 1.33 -10.58 27.12
N ILE A 126 0.07 -10.66 26.67
CA ILE A 126 -0.58 -9.60 25.90
C ILE A 126 -1.23 -8.61 26.89
N MET A 127 -0.90 -7.33 26.74
CA MET A 127 -1.43 -6.22 27.52
C MET A 127 -2.15 -5.25 26.58
N LEU A 128 -3.48 -5.38 26.52
CA LEU A 128 -4.35 -4.48 25.77
C LEU A 128 -4.64 -3.20 26.56
N ASN A 129 -5.13 -2.16 25.88
CA ASN A 129 -5.40 -0.83 26.48
C ASN A 129 -4.19 -0.30 27.26
N THR A 130 -2.97 -0.60 26.78
CA THR A 130 -1.71 -0.22 27.41
C THR A 130 -0.88 0.60 26.45
N ALA A 131 -0.98 1.90 26.57
CA ALA A 131 -0.19 2.85 25.79
C ALA A 131 1.18 3.07 26.43
N VAL A 132 2.24 2.94 25.61
CA VAL A 132 3.59 3.36 26.01
C VAL A 132 3.73 4.85 25.73
N THR A 133 4.22 5.60 26.70
CA THR A 133 4.42 7.05 26.61
C THR A 133 5.88 7.44 26.34
N GLU A 134 6.81 6.59 26.82
CA GLU A 134 8.25 6.85 26.66
C GLU A 134 9.07 5.56 26.71
N ILE A 135 10.20 5.52 25.98
CA ILE A 135 11.24 4.50 26.09
C ILE A 135 12.37 5.08 26.94
N LYS A 136 12.64 4.49 28.10
CA LYS A 136 13.71 4.91 28.99
C LYS A 136 15.03 4.28 28.57
N THR A 137 16.02 5.13 28.39
CA THR A 137 17.39 4.73 28.03
C THR A 137 18.42 5.34 28.99
N GLU A 138 19.49 4.63 29.23
CA GLU A 138 20.64 5.10 30.02
C GLU A 138 21.91 4.56 29.39
N SER A 139 22.95 5.40 29.25
CA SER A 139 24.22 5.02 28.64
C SER A 139 24.07 4.28 27.31
N CYS A 140 23.26 4.84 26.41
CA CYS A 140 22.94 4.26 25.09
C CYS A 140 22.38 2.82 25.13
N ARG A 141 21.64 2.46 26.19
CA ARG A 141 20.99 1.17 26.35
C ARG A 141 19.57 1.34 26.84
N VAL A 142 18.66 0.49 26.39
CA VAL A 142 17.29 0.40 26.91
C VAL A 142 17.29 -0.02 28.37
N LYS A 143 16.38 0.56 29.17
CA LYS A 143 16.09 0.19 30.58
C LYS A 143 14.65 -0.27 30.76
N GLY A 144 13.74 0.17 29.92
CA GLY A 144 12.33 -0.16 30.02
C GLY A 144 11.45 0.85 29.30
N VAL A 145 10.17 0.77 29.53
CA VAL A 145 9.16 1.68 28.98
C VAL A 145 8.28 2.28 30.07
N GLU A 146 7.87 3.52 29.88
CA GLU A 146 6.80 4.15 30.69
C GLU A 146 5.45 3.91 30.05
N THR A 147 4.48 3.61 30.90
CA THR A 147 3.06 3.49 30.54
C THR A 147 2.23 4.34 31.51
N GLU A 148 0.94 4.51 31.23
CA GLU A 148 0.02 5.16 32.21
C GLU A 148 -0.03 4.43 33.56
N SER A 149 0.27 3.14 33.57
CA SER A 149 0.30 2.29 34.78
C SER A 149 1.66 2.26 35.49
N GLY A 150 2.64 3.00 34.97
CA GLY A 150 3.99 3.10 35.54
C GLY A 150 5.08 2.47 34.66
N PHE A 151 6.29 2.40 35.23
CA PHE A 151 7.49 1.90 34.56
C PHE A 151 7.53 0.36 34.49
N LEU A 152 7.83 -0.15 33.31
CA LEU A 152 8.05 -1.59 33.06
C LEU A 152 9.52 -1.79 32.65
N PRO A 153 10.36 -2.39 33.51
CA PRO A 153 11.75 -2.68 33.18
C PRO A 153 11.87 -3.80 32.16
N CYS A 154 12.84 -3.69 31.25
CA CYS A 154 13.16 -4.74 30.29
C CYS A 154 14.59 -4.63 29.79
N ASP A 155 15.05 -5.68 29.13
CA ASP A 155 16.38 -5.75 28.52
C ASP A 155 16.35 -5.27 27.07
N SER A 156 15.22 -5.48 26.36
CA SER A 156 15.02 -5.06 24.98
C SER A 156 13.61 -4.52 24.73
N VAL A 157 13.53 -3.54 23.82
CA VAL A 157 12.28 -2.96 23.31
C VAL A 157 12.23 -3.09 21.80
N ILE A 158 11.11 -3.59 21.26
CA ILE A 158 10.84 -3.64 19.83
C ILE A 158 9.69 -2.68 19.50
N VAL A 159 9.95 -1.66 18.70
CA VAL A 159 8.94 -0.68 18.25
C VAL A 159 8.27 -1.17 16.98
N CYS A 160 6.99 -1.56 17.09
CA CYS A 160 6.14 -2.11 16.03
C CYS A 160 4.84 -1.31 15.87
N THR A 161 4.89 0.01 16.07
CA THR A 161 3.72 0.88 16.19
C THR A 161 3.03 1.19 14.86
N GLY A 162 3.55 0.70 13.74
CA GLY A 162 3.06 1.06 12.41
C GLY A 162 3.46 2.49 12.01
N GLY A 163 2.80 3.01 10.99
CA GLY A 163 3.02 4.36 10.46
C GLY A 163 2.05 5.41 11.02
N ALA A 164 1.57 6.30 10.14
CA ALA A 164 0.61 7.37 10.43
C ALA A 164 -0.68 7.27 9.59
N SER A 165 -0.84 6.19 8.82
CA SER A 165 -2.04 5.95 8.00
C SER A 165 -3.11 5.17 8.78
N TYR A 166 -4.39 5.46 8.52
CA TYR A 166 -5.53 4.92 9.27
C TYR A 166 -5.41 5.10 10.80
N PRO A 167 -5.34 6.33 11.32
CA PRO A 167 -5.06 6.60 12.74
C PRO A 167 -6.07 5.94 13.69
N LEU A 168 -7.32 5.72 13.26
CA LEU A 168 -8.34 5.00 14.04
C LEU A 168 -7.97 3.53 14.33
N THR A 169 -6.98 2.98 13.62
CA THR A 169 -6.48 1.63 13.90
C THR A 169 -5.33 1.61 14.93
N GLY A 170 -4.89 2.77 15.38
CA GLY A 170 -3.77 2.93 16.31
C GLY A 170 -2.45 3.38 15.66
N SER A 171 -2.39 3.50 14.33
CA SER A 171 -1.20 4.00 13.62
C SER A 171 -1.17 5.54 13.65
N THR A 172 -0.76 6.11 14.76
CA THR A 172 -0.77 7.57 15.04
C THR A 172 0.62 8.21 14.99
N GLY A 173 1.64 7.46 14.57
CA GLY A 173 3.01 7.96 14.47
C GLY A 173 3.81 7.95 15.77
N ASP A 174 3.35 7.26 16.82
CA ASP A 174 4.03 7.22 18.12
C ASP A 174 5.47 6.74 18.00
N GLY A 175 5.74 5.75 17.14
CA GLY A 175 7.09 5.22 16.91
C GLY A 175 8.06 6.27 16.37
N TYR A 176 7.58 7.24 15.61
CA TYR A 176 8.41 8.35 15.14
C TYR A 176 8.79 9.30 16.26
N ILE A 177 7.90 9.47 17.24
CA ILE A 177 8.18 10.27 18.45
C ILE A 177 9.24 9.56 19.29
N PHE A 178 9.10 8.24 19.51
CA PHE A 178 10.08 7.43 20.24
C PHE A 178 11.44 7.45 19.54
N ALA A 179 11.45 7.25 18.21
CA ALA A 179 12.68 7.29 17.43
C ALA A 179 13.41 8.64 17.55
N LYS A 180 12.71 9.77 17.40
CA LYS A 180 13.30 11.11 17.56
C LYS A 180 13.84 11.34 18.96
N LYS A 181 13.11 10.95 20.01
CA LYS A 181 13.56 11.08 21.40
C LYS A 181 14.81 10.26 21.70
N THR A 182 15.00 9.13 21.02
CA THR A 182 16.18 8.27 21.13
C THR A 182 17.30 8.58 20.13
N GLY A 183 17.20 9.71 19.42
CA GLY A 183 18.25 10.25 18.55
C GLY A 183 18.26 9.73 17.12
N HIS A 184 17.24 8.94 16.70
CA HIS A 184 17.15 8.41 15.34
C HIS A 184 16.62 9.46 14.36
N THR A 185 17.08 9.36 13.14
CA THR A 185 16.58 10.14 12.03
C THR A 185 15.22 9.59 11.57
N VAL A 186 14.22 10.46 11.45
CA VAL A 186 12.93 10.14 10.84
C VAL A 186 12.80 10.92 9.54
N THR A 187 12.69 10.22 8.42
CA THR A 187 12.50 10.81 7.09
C THR A 187 11.11 11.44 6.97
N GLU A 188 10.90 12.24 5.94
CA GLU A 188 9.62 12.92 5.72
C GLU A 188 8.47 11.91 5.54
N ILE A 189 7.43 12.07 6.33
CA ILE A 189 6.26 11.20 6.33
C ILE A 189 5.28 11.65 5.25
N LYS A 190 4.95 10.75 4.32
CA LYS A 190 4.11 11.01 3.15
C LYS A 190 3.05 9.91 2.99
N PRO A 191 1.91 10.22 2.34
CA PRO A 191 0.95 9.18 1.97
C PRO A 191 1.53 8.27 0.89
N SER A 192 1.28 6.96 0.99
CA SER A 192 1.59 5.94 -0.01
C SER A 192 0.41 5.00 -0.21
N LEU A 193 0.21 4.49 -1.41
CA LEU A 193 -0.99 3.72 -1.78
C LEU A 193 -2.28 4.50 -1.50
N VAL A 194 -2.40 5.67 -2.12
CA VAL A 194 -3.48 6.62 -1.87
C VAL A 194 -4.10 7.11 -3.18
N GLY A 195 -5.34 7.60 -3.15
CA GLY A 195 -5.99 8.22 -4.29
C GLY A 195 -5.32 9.53 -4.71
N ILE A 196 -5.61 9.98 -5.92
CA ILE A 196 -5.02 11.18 -6.53
C ILE A 196 -6.15 12.16 -6.86
N GLU A 197 -6.04 13.40 -6.37
CA GLU A 197 -6.93 14.49 -6.73
C GLU A 197 -6.55 15.05 -8.10
N LEU A 198 -7.56 15.31 -8.92
CA LEU A 198 -7.41 15.93 -10.22
C LEU A 198 -7.84 17.40 -10.19
N ASN A 199 -7.30 18.20 -11.12
CA ASN A 199 -7.72 19.57 -11.35
C ASN A 199 -8.85 19.65 -12.38
N GLY A 200 -9.75 20.63 -12.23
CA GLY A 200 -10.84 20.93 -13.15
C GLY A 200 -12.08 20.04 -12.95
N ASP A 201 -13.11 20.27 -13.74
CA ASP A 201 -14.44 19.70 -13.53
C ASP A 201 -14.73 18.47 -14.42
N GLY A 202 -13.89 18.17 -15.37
CA GLY A 202 -14.14 17.17 -16.41
C GLY A 202 -14.10 15.70 -15.99
N PHE A 203 -14.01 15.40 -14.68
CA PHE A 203 -14.04 14.05 -14.13
C PHE A 203 -15.18 13.81 -13.13
N SER A 204 -15.89 14.85 -12.68
CA SER A 204 -16.97 14.73 -11.70
C SER A 204 -18.08 13.78 -12.15
N ASP A 205 -18.44 13.86 -13.44
CA ASP A 205 -19.50 13.04 -14.04
C ASP A 205 -19.08 11.58 -14.23
N LEU A 206 -17.79 11.28 -14.04
CA LEU A 206 -17.23 9.93 -14.11
C LEU A 206 -17.20 9.23 -12.74
N GLN A 207 -17.65 9.89 -11.67
CA GLN A 207 -17.65 9.30 -10.32
C GLN A 207 -18.30 7.92 -10.29
N GLY A 208 -17.61 6.95 -9.68
CA GLY A 208 -18.06 5.56 -9.57
C GLY A 208 -17.72 4.69 -10.79
N LEU A 209 -17.25 5.27 -11.89
CA LEU A 209 -16.85 4.52 -13.07
C LEU A 209 -15.54 3.77 -12.83
N SER A 210 -15.60 2.45 -12.85
CA SER A 210 -14.43 1.56 -12.86
C SER A 210 -14.03 1.23 -14.29
N LEU A 211 -12.75 1.42 -14.60
CA LEU A 211 -12.15 1.04 -15.86
C LEU A 211 -11.26 -0.19 -15.66
N LYS A 212 -11.47 -1.20 -16.47
CA LYS A 212 -10.65 -2.42 -16.53
C LYS A 212 -9.83 -2.44 -17.81
N ASN A 213 -8.64 -3.03 -17.73
CA ASN A 213 -7.75 -3.21 -18.88
C ASN A 213 -7.43 -1.88 -19.59
N VAL A 214 -7.13 -0.84 -18.80
CA VAL A 214 -6.62 0.44 -19.30
C VAL A 214 -5.13 0.58 -18.97
N SER A 215 -4.41 1.39 -19.75
CA SER A 215 -3.05 1.80 -19.38
C SER A 215 -3.10 3.23 -18.87
N VAL A 216 -2.41 3.51 -17.77
CA VAL A 216 -2.21 4.86 -17.28
C VAL A 216 -0.75 5.24 -17.34
N SER A 217 -0.46 6.50 -17.62
CA SER A 217 0.87 7.06 -17.44
C SER A 217 0.79 8.43 -16.78
N PHE A 218 1.79 8.74 -15.98
CA PHE A 218 1.99 10.04 -15.37
C PHE A 218 3.25 10.65 -15.94
N SER A 219 3.17 11.90 -16.37
CA SER A 219 4.30 12.63 -16.94
C SER A 219 4.48 13.99 -16.25
N ALA A 220 5.74 14.40 -16.07
CA ALA A 220 6.11 15.72 -15.58
C ALA A 220 5.85 16.80 -16.64
N ALA A 221 6.02 18.06 -16.24
CA ALA A 221 5.82 19.22 -17.12
C ALA A 221 6.70 19.21 -18.37
N ASP A 222 7.89 18.64 -18.30
CA ASP A 222 8.85 18.47 -19.40
C ASP A 222 8.52 17.29 -20.32
N GLY A 223 7.43 16.56 -20.05
CA GLY A 223 7.01 15.37 -20.79
C GLY A 223 7.69 14.07 -20.37
N LYS A 224 8.62 14.10 -19.39
CA LYS A 224 9.26 12.90 -18.88
C LYS A 224 8.23 12.00 -18.18
N GLU A 225 8.19 10.72 -18.58
CA GLU A 225 7.34 9.74 -17.94
C GLU A 225 7.86 9.42 -16.53
N ILE A 226 6.98 9.58 -15.53
CA ILE A 226 7.25 9.29 -14.11
C ILE A 226 6.85 7.87 -13.78
N TYR A 227 5.69 7.43 -14.30
CA TYR A 227 5.09 6.14 -14.00
C TYR A 227 4.21 5.69 -15.16
N ARG A 228 4.20 4.38 -15.43
CA ARG A 228 3.26 3.73 -16.36
C ARG A 228 2.86 2.37 -15.82
N ASP A 229 1.58 2.03 -15.95
CA ASP A 229 1.08 0.70 -15.60
C ASP A 229 -0.19 0.35 -16.39
N PHE A 230 -0.55 -0.94 -16.34
CA PHE A 230 -1.74 -1.49 -16.98
C PHE A 230 -2.60 -2.22 -15.94
N GLY A 231 -3.91 -1.95 -15.93
CA GLY A 231 -4.80 -2.63 -14.98
C GLY A 231 -6.14 -1.96 -14.79
N GLU A 232 -6.58 -1.90 -13.55
CA GLU A 232 -7.86 -1.35 -13.14
C GLU A 232 -7.71 -0.02 -12.41
N MET A 233 -8.57 0.93 -12.73
CA MET A 233 -8.70 2.21 -12.03
C MET A 233 -10.17 2.56 -11.78
N LEU A 234 -10.39 3.51 -10.88
CA LEU A 234 -11.71 4.01 -10.50
C LEU A 234 -11.70 5.53 -10.50
N PHE A 235 -12.70 6.15 -11.10
CA PHE A 235 -13.01 7.56 -10.91
C PHE A 235 -13.79 7.77 -9.62
N THR A 236 -13.39 8.78 -8.85
CA THR A 236 -14.00 9.18 -7.57
C THR A 236 -14.46 10.63 -7.66
N HIS A 237 -15.17 11.11 -6.65
CA HIS A 237 -15.58 12.52 -6.56
C HIS A 237 -14.42 13.52 -6.50
N TYR A 238 -13.22 13.09 -6.11
CA TYR A 238 -12.02 13.94 -6.03
C TYR A 238 -11.03 13.74 -7.19
N GLY A 239 -11.21 12.71 -8.01
CA GLY A 239 -10.28 12.36 -9.06
C GLY A 239 -10.23 10.86 -9.32
N VAL A 240 -9.09 10.21 -9.04
CA VAL A 240 -8.87 8.80 -9.39
C VAL A 240 -8.32 7.98 -8.24
N SER A 241 -8.64 6.67 -8.27
CA SER A 241 -8.17 5.66 -7.33
C SER A 241 -8.11 4.28 -8.05
N GLY A 242 -7.99 3.21 -7.30
CA GLY A 242 -7.90 1.84 -7.82
C GLY A 242 -6.46 1.34 -7.91
N PRO A 243 -6.26 0.03 -8.19
CA PRO A 243 -4.96 -0.62 -7.97
C PRO A 243 -3.77 0.08 -8.64
N ILE A 244 -3.87 0.42 -9.94
CA ILE A 244 -2.76 1.06 -10.66
C ILE A 244 -2.52 2.51 -10.23
N ILE A 245 -3.55 3.21 -9.75
CA ILE A 245 -3.44 4.57 -9.23
C ILE A 245 -2.79 4.57 -7.85
N LEU A 246 -3.19 3.61 -6.99
CA LEU A 246 -2.56 3.43 -5.67
C LEU A 246 -1.07 3.12 -5.83
N SER A 247 -0.70 2.23 -6.74
CA SER A 247 0.71 1.93 -7.04
C SER A 247 1.45 3.17 -7.58
N ALA A 248 0.83 3.94 -8.48
CA ALA A 248 1.41 5.19 -9.00
C ALA A 248 1.74 6.19 -7.88
N SER A 249 0.87 6.28 -6.86
CA SER A 249 1.06 7.22 -5.75
C SER A 249 2.35 6.98 -4.96
N CYS A 250 2.87 5.74 -4.93
CA CYS A 250 4.15 5.40 -4.30
C CYS A 250 5.36 6.08 -4.96
N THR A 251 5.27 6.30 -6.27
CA THR A 251 6.29 7.03 -7.03
C THR A 251 6.04 8.53 -6.99
N LEU A 252 4.77 8.92 -7.13
CA LEU A 252 4.36 10.32 -7.18
C LEU A 252 4.58 11.06 -5.84
N ASN A 253 4.52 10.38 -4.70
CA ASN A 253 4.79 10.99 -3.40
C ASN A 253 6.26 11.45 -3.21
N ARG A 254 7.14 11.06 -4.13
CA ARG A 254 8.56 11.43 -4.17
C ARG A 254 8.88 12.42 -5.31
N THR A 255 7.84 12.89 -6.01
CA THR A 255 7.96 13.75 -7.19
C THR A 255 7.27 15.10 -6.92
N ASP A 256 7.78 16.17 -7.51
CA ASP A 256 7.02 17.43 -7.56
C ASP A 256 5.80 17.24 -8.45
N LEU A 257 4.62 17.42 -7.87
CA LEU A 257 3.34 17.23 -8.59
C LEU A 257 2.91 18.44 -9.41
N LYS A 258 3.68 19.52 -9.42
CA LYS A 258 3.37 20.70 -10.20
C LYS A 258 3.36 20.37 -11.69
N ASN A 259 2.20 20.60 -12.33
CA ASN A 259 1.98 20.34 -13.76
C ASN A 259 2.13 18.86 -14.17
N VAL A 260 2.02 17.92 -13.26
CA VAL A 260 1.95 16.50 -13.59
C VAL A 260 0.64 16.20 -14.30
N LYS A 261 0.72 15.45 -15.40
CA LYS A 261 -0.44 14.99 -16.17
C LYS A 261 -0.64 13.50 -16.02
N LEU A 262 -1.88 13.11 -15.81
CA LEU A 262 -2.38 11.74 -15.96
C LEU A 262 -2.90 11.57 -17.38
N LYS A 263 -2.42 10.55 -18.08
CA LYS A 263 -2.90 10.11 -19.38
C LYS A 263 -3.46 8.68 -19.26
N ILE A 264 -4.65 8.47 -19.78
CA ILE A 264 -5.33 7.17 -19.76
C ILE A 264 -5.50 6.70 -21.21
N ASP A 265 -4.95 5.53 -21.52
CA ASP A 265 -5.23 4.81 -22.76
C ASP A 265 -6.39 3.84 -22.49
N LEU A 266 -7.56 4.15 -23.08
CA LEU A 266 -8.79 3.36 -22.92
C LEU A 266 -8.79 2.09 -23.77
N LYS A 267 -7.87 1.97 -24.74
CA LYS A 267 -7.78 0.85 -25.69
C LYS A 267 -6.33 0.39 -25.91
N PRO A 268 -5.61 0.00 -24.84
CA PRO A 268 -4.16 -0.27 -24.92
C PRO A 268 -3.81 -1.45 -25.84
N ALA A 269 -4.72 -2.41 -26.01
CA ALA A 269 -4.53 -3.54 -26.92
C ALA A 269 -4.61 -3.17 -28.41
N LEU A 270 -5.06 -1.96 -28.76
CA LEU A 270 -5.24 -1.53 -30.14
C LEU A 270 -4.17 -0.48 -30.50
N THR A 271 -3.49 -0.67 -31.63
CA THR A 271 -2.69 0.40 -32.23
C THR A 271 -3.61 1.51 -32.74
N GLU A 272 -3.09 2.72 -32.94
CA GLU A 272 -3.88 3.85 -33.48
C GLU A 272 -4.54 3.50 -34.82
N LYS A 273 -3.82 2.81 -35.72
CA LYS A 273 -4.34 2.37 -37.02
C LYS A 273 -5.52 1.40 -36.86
N ILE A 274 -5.37 0.37 -36.03
CA ILE A 274 -6.44 -0.63 -35.81
C ILE A 274 -7.65 0.02 -35.11
N LEU A 275 -7.42 0.98 -34.22
CA LEU A 275 -8.47 1.74 -33.56
C LEU A 275 -9.24 2.61 -34.57
N ASP A 276 -8.53 3.32 -35.48
CA ASP A 276 -9.16 4.12 -36.54
C ASP A 276 -10.01 3.25 -37.49
N GLU A 277 -9.51 2.11 -37.93
CA GLU A 277 -10.26 1.14 -38.73
C GLU A 277 -11.48 0.60 -38.01
N ARG A 278 -11.39 0.37 -36.69
CA ARG A 278 -12.53 -0.05 -35.86
C ARG A 278 -13.59 1.04 -35.74
N LEU A 279 -13.17 2.29 -35.51
CA LEU A 279 -14.09 3.44 -35.47
C LEU A 279 -14.82 3.60 -36.79
N LEU A 280 -14.13 3.47 -37.93
CA LEU A 280 -14.74 3.53 -39.24
C LEU A 280 -15.84 2.48 -39.39
N ARG A 281 -15.54 1.23 -39.08
CA ARG A 281 -16.54 0.13 -39.16
C ARG A 281 -17.75 0.36 -38.24
N GLU A 282 -17.53 0.85 -37.02
CA GLU A 282 -18.65 1.11 -36.08
C GLU A 282 -19.53 2.28 -36.59
N PHE A 283 -18.92 3.33 -37.13
CA PHE A 283 -19.68 4.47 -37.69
C PHE A 283 -20.45 4.10 -38.96
N GLU A 284 -19.88 3.26 -39.82
CA GLU A 284 -20.59 2.75 -41.00
C GLU A 284 -21.79 1.90 -40.60
N ARG A 285 -21.68 1.03 -39.60
CA ARG A 285 -22.81 0.24 -39.06
C ARG A 285 -23.92 1.10 -38.46
N ALA A 286 -23.55 2.24 -37.90
CA ALA A 286 -24.44 3.17 -37.20
C ALA A 286 -24.78 4.40 -38.04
N LYS A 287 -24.71 4.36 -39.36
CA LYS A 287 -24.71 5.48 -40.32
C LYS A 287 -25.72 6.59 -40.00
N LEU A 288 -26.94 6.22 -39.65
CA LEU A 288 -28.05 7.14 -39.39
C LEU A 288 -28.19 7.54 -37.92
N LYS A 289 -27.42 6.94 -37.01
CA LYS A 289 -27.46 7.25 -35.58
C LYS A 289 -26.55 8.45 -35.28
N SER A 290 -26.84 9.13 -34.17
CA SER A 290 -25.92 10.13 -33.64
C SER A 290 -24.62 9.47 -33.19
N LEU A 291 -23.53 10.21 -33.25
CA LEU A 291 -22.19 9.76 -32.80
C LEU A 291 -22.22 9.29 -31.34
N SER A 292 -22.87 10.03 -30.45
CA SER A 292 -23.02 9.65 -29.03
C SER A 292 -23.65 8.25 -28.89
N ASN A 293 -24.66 7.93 -29.70
CA ASN A 293 -25.28 6.60 -29.66
C ASN A 293 -24.36 5.51 -30.23
N ALA A 294 -23.64 5.79 -31.29
CA ALA A 294 -22.68 4.84 -31.87
C ALA A 294 -21.53 4.51 -30.91
N MET A 295 -21.05 5.50 -30.16
CA MET A 295 -19.97 5.32 -29.17
C MET A 295 -20.30 4.37 -28.03
N ARG A 296 -21.57 4.04 -27.79
CA ARG A 296 -22.00 3.06 -26.76
C ARG A 296 -21.46 1.64 -27.01
N SER A 297 -21.14 1.29 -28.27
CA SER A 297 -20.50 0.00 -28.59
C SER A 297 -19.01 -0.05 -28.20
N LEU A 298 -18.40 1.11 -27.91
CA LEU A 298 -16.97 1.26 -27.68
C LEU A 298 -16.63 1.64 -26.23
N LEU A 299 -17.52 2.40 -25.56
CA LEU A 299 -17.26 3.02 -24.26
C LEU A 299 -18.44 2.82 -23.30
N PRO A 300 -18.16 2.80 -21.98
CA PRO A 300 -19.17 3.03 -20.96
C PRO A 300 -19.88 4.37 -21.20
N GLN A 301 -21.18 4.42 -20.95
CA GLN A 301 -21.99 5.62 -21.26
C GLN A 301 -21.45 6.89 -20.62
N ALA A 302 -20.99 6.82 -19.37
CA ALA A 302 -20.42 7.98 -18.65
C ALA A 302 -19.20 8.60 -19.36
N LEU A 303 -18.38 7.81 -20.08
CA LEU A 303 -17.18 8.33 -20.77
C LEU A 303 -17.47 9.00 -22.11
N ILE A 304 -18.65 8.77 -22.71
CA ILE A 304 -18.94 9.21 -24.09
C ILE A 304 -18.84 10.72 -24.18
N GLU A 305 -19.53 11.43 -23.30
CA GLU A 305 -19.56 12.90 -23.32
C GLU A 305 -18.17 13.48 -23.07
N THR A 306 -17.45 12.98 -22.05
CA THR A 306 -16.08 13.40 -21.76
C THR A 306 -15.14 13.24 -22.96
N VAL A 307 -15.20 12.10 -23.66
CA VAL A 307 -14.38 11.84 -24.84
C VAL A 307 -14.76 12.77 -26.00
N LEU A 308 -16.06 13.02 -26.23
CA LEU A 308 -16.52 13.89 -27.30
C LEU A 308 -16.14 15.36 -27.03
N ILE A 309 -16.34 15.86 -25.80
CA ILE A 309 -15.89 17.21 -25.41
C ILE A 309 -14.39 17.37 -25.61
N LYS A 310 -13.58 16.43 -25.10
CA LYS A 310 -12.11 16.50 -25.24
C LYS A 310 -11.63 16.34 -26.69
N SER A 311 -12.38 15.67 -27.53
CA SER A 311 -12.07 15.58 -28.98
C SER A 311 -12.54 16.79 -29.80
N GLY A 312 -13.38 17.63 -29.21
CA GLY A 312 -14.00 18.77 -29.90
C GLY A 312 -14.95 18.34 -31.03
N VAL A 313 -15.54 17.13 -30.92
CA VAL A 313 -16.47 16.60 -31.91
C VAL A 313 -17.90 16.58 -31.35
N ASN A 314 -18.83 17.21 -32.10
CA ASN A 314 -20.24 17.25 -31.67
C ASN A 314 -20.87 15.86 -31.73
N GLY A 315 -21.35 15.37 -30.56
CA GLY A 315 -21.98 14.06 -30.40
C GLY A 315 -23.32 13.88 -31.10
N GLU A 316 -24.01 14.97 -31.44
CA GLU A 316 -25.29 14.94 -32.17
C GLU A 316 -25.14 14.76 -33.68
N LYS A 317 -23.90 14.93 -34.24
CA LYS A 317 -23.65 14.61 -35.65
C LYS A 317 -24.02 13.19 -35.96
N ARG A 318 -24.62 12.94 -37.13
CA ARG A 318 -24.81 11.58 -37.64
C ARG A 318 -23.47 10.95 -38.00
N CYS A 319 -23.37 9.63 -37.83
CA CYS A 319 -22.12 8.92 -38.12
C CYS A 319 -21.66 9.07 -39.59
N CYS A 320 -22.61 9.21 -40.55
CA CYS A 320 -22.29 9.49 -41.95
C CYS A 320 -21.63 10.87 -42.18
N ASP A 321 -21.79 11.83 -41.27
CA ASP A 321 -21.27 13.18 -41.40
C ASP A 321 -19.93 13.35 -40.64
N ILE A 322 -19.41 12.26 -40.04
CA ILE A 322 -18.13 12.26 -39.32
C ILE A 322 -16.99 12.21 -40.34
N THR A 323 -16.19 13.26 -40.35
CA THR A 323 -15.03 13.36 -41.23
C THR A 323 -13.87 12.47 -40.74
N LYS A 324 -12.90 12.20 -41.60
CA LYS A 324 -11.64 11.55 -41.24
C LYS A 324 -10.94 12.31 -40.11
N SER A 325 -10.96 13.63 -40.14
CA SER A 325 -10.36 14.48 -39.09
C SER A 325 -11.05 14.29 -37.75
N ASP A 326 -12.40 14.29 -37.71
CA ASP A 326 -13.19 14.04 -36.47
C ASP A 326 -12.85 12.66 -35.89
N ARG A 327 -12.81 11.63 -36.74
CA ARG A 327 -12.48 10.25 -36.33
C ARG A 327 -11.09 10.14 -35.75
N LEU A 328 -10.09 10.78 -36.34
CA LEU A 328 -8.71 10.80 -35.81
C LEU A 328 -8.61 11.53 -34.47
N LYS A 329 -9.35 12.63 -34.27
CA LYS A 329 -9.43 13.33 -32.98
C LYS A 329 -10.03 12.43 -31.89
N ILE A 330 -11.10 11.70 -32.22
CA ILE A 330 -11.70 10.72 -31.29
C ILE A 330 -10.69 9.61 -30.96
N ALA A 331 -10.03 9.03 -31.99
CA ALA A 331 -9.01 8.00 -31.78
C ALA A 331 -7.87 8.48 -30.88
N TYR A 332 -7.40 9.71 -31.10
CA TYR A 332 -6.37 10.32 -30.26
C TYR A 332 -6.81 10.43 -28.81
N VAL A 333 -8.02 10.93 -28.53
CA VAL A 333 -8.52 11.05 -27.15
C VAL A 333 -8.71 9.68 -26.50
N LEU A 334 -9.17 8.67 -27.23
CA LEU A 334 -9.31 7.30 -26.74
C LEU A 334 -7.96 6.69 -26.30
N LYS A 335 -6.87 7.09 -26.94
CA LYS A 335 -5.50 6.68 -26.61
C LYS A 335 -4.85 7.59 -25.58
N ASN A 336 -5.32 8.84 -25.44
CA ASN A 336 -4.67 9.88 -24.65
C ASN A 336 -5.72 10.72 -23.91
N LEU A 337 -6.55 10.09 -23.08
CA LEU A 337 -7.49 10.81 -22.23
C LEU A 337 -6.73 11.46 -21.07
N GLU A 338 -6.55 12.79 -21.13
CA GLU A 338 -5.67 13.51 -20.21
C GLU A 338 -6.43 14.26 -19.12
N PHE A 339 -5.83 14.26 -17.91
CA PHE A 339 -6.23 15.07 -16.76
C PHE A 339 -4.99 15.65 -16.08
N SER A 340 -5.14 16.78 -15.40
CA SER A 340 -4.07 17.38 -14.60
C SER A 340 -4.15 16.91 -13.16
N VAL A 341 -3.03 16.48 -12.60
CA VAL A 341 -2.92 16.09 -11.20
C VAL A 341 -2.91 17.34 -10.32
N LYS A 342 -3.65 17.31 -9.21
CA LYS A 342 -3.67 18.37 -8.21
C LYS A 342 -2.74 18.05 -7.04
N LYS A 343 -3.00 16.94 -6.36
CA LYS A 343 -2.23 16.44 -5.22
C LYS A 343 -2.60 14.99 -4.89
N LEU A 344 -1.86 14.36 -4.02
CA LEU A 344 -2.26 13.11 -3.40
C LEU A 344 -3.32 13.36 -2.32
N ARG A 345 -4.15 12.36 -2.05
CA ARG A 345 -5.06 12.39 -0.91
C ARG A 345 -4.27 12.39 0.42
N PRO A 346 -4.88 12.89 1.52
CA PRO A 346 -4.22 12.96 2.82
C PRO A 346 -3.75 11.61 3.35
N ILE A 347 -2.81 11.65 4.30
CA ILE A 347 -2.18 10.45 4.87
C ILE A 347 -3.14 9.57 5.68
N ASP A 348 -4.16 10.14 6.28
CA ASP A 348 -5.20 9.42 7.02
C ASP A 348 -6.06 8.51 6.13
N GLU A 349 -6.14 8.82 4.82
CA GLU A 349 -6.78 7.98 3.80
C GLU A 349 -5.81 6.99 3.11
N ALA A 350 -4.51 7.14 3.34
CA ALA A 350 -3.51 6.28 2.72
C ALA A 350 -3.55 4.85 3.27
N VAL A 351 -3.32 3.87 2.42
CA VAL A 351 -3.21 2.46 2.86
C VAL A 351 -1.93 2.25 3.67
N VAL A 352 -0.85 2.92 3.26
CA VAL A 352 0.50 2.80 3.82
C VAL A 352 1.13 4.18 3.96
N THR A 353 2.01 4.31 4.95
CA THR A 353 2.88 5.46 5.14
C THR A 353 4.20 5.25 4.41
N ALA A 354 4.65 6.23 3.62
CA ALA A 354 6.02 6.32 3.13
C ALA A 354 6.83 7.23 4.04
N GLY A 355 8.15 6.97 4.14
CA GLY A 355 9.00 7.56 5.15
C GLY A 355 8.92 6.82 6.47
N GLY A 356 9.72 7.21 7.43
CA GLY A 356 9.82 6.55 8.73
C GLY A 356 11.20 6.64 9.35
N VAL A 357 11.48 5.74 10.28
CA VAL A 357 12.80 5.63 10.90
C VAL A 357 13.82 5.22 9.84
N SER A 358 14.86 6.05 9.68
CA SER A 358 15.88 5.85 8.66
C SER A 358 16.56 4.49 8.83
N VAL A 359 16.53 3.69 7.77
CA VAL A 359 17.19 2.38 7.74
C VAL A 359 18.72 2.48 7.91
N LYS A 360 19.31 3.67 7.74
CA LYS A 360 20.72 3.91 8.00
C LYS A 360 21.09 3.78 9.47
N ASP A 361 20.13 4.07 10.36
CA ASP A 361 20.30 4.01 11.81
C ASP A 361 20.01 2.60 12.37
N ILE A 362 19.57 1.67 11.53
CA ILE A 362 19.15 0.31 11.89
C ILE A 362 20.09 -0.72 11.25
N ASN A 363 20.40 -1.77 11.99
CA ASN A 363 21.13 -2.93 11.47
C ASN A 363 20.18 -3.84 10.63
N PRO A 364 20.42 -4.01 9.32
CA PRO A 364 19.53 -4.78 8.46
C PRO A 364 19.51 -6.29 8.77
N LYS A 365 20.45 -6.81 9.53
CA LYS A 365 20.53 -8.22 9.91
C LYS A 365 19.77 -8.55 11.18
N THR A 366 19.63 -7.57 12.09
CA THR A 366 19.05 -7.79 13.41
C THR A 366 17.80 -6.92 13.68
N MET A 367 17.58 -5.88 12.88
CA MET A 367 16.61 -4.82 13.14
C MET A 367 16.93 -3.98 14.40
N GLU A 368 18.10 -4.16 15.01
CA GLU A 368 18.55 -3.39 16.17
C GLU A 368 19.03 -1.99 15.75
N SER A 369 18.75 -1.02 16.60
CA SER A 369 19.30 0.33 16.50
C SER A 369 20.83 0.29 16.58
N LYS A 370 21.51 1.06 15.72
CA LYS A 370 22.96 1.31 15.82
C LYS A 370 23.32 2.33 16.89
N LEU A 371 22.32 3.07 17.42
CA LEU A 371 22.50 4.15 18.39
C LEU A 371 22.23 3.69 19.82
N ILE A 372 21.21 2.86 20.02
CA ILE A 372 20.73 2.44 21.34
C ILE A 372 20.67 0.92 21.37
N LYS A 373 21.50 0.30 22.21
CA LYS A 373 21.55 -1.14 22.41
C LYS A 373 20.26 -1.66 23.05
N GLY A 374 19.72 -2.76 22.54
CA GLY A 374 18.45 -3.36 22.98
C GLY A 374 17.21 -2.64 22.47
N LEU A 375 17.35 -1.65 21.57
CA LEU A 375 16.23 -1.00 20.88
C LEU A 375 16.12 -1.51 19.44
N PHE A 376 14.95 -2.00 19.06
CA PHE A 376 14.67 -2.54 17.73
C PHE A 376 13.48 -1.83 17.09
N PHE A 377 13.46 -1.80 15.74
CA PHE A 377 12.35 -1.25 14.97
C PHE A 377 11.92 -2.24 13.90
N ALA A 378 10.61 -2.45 13.74
CA ALA A 378 10.08 -3.38 12.75
C ALA A 378 8.73 -2.95 12.17
N GLY A 379 8.48 -3.33 10.93
CA GLY A 379 7.25 -3.00 10.20
C GLY A 379 7.24 -1.61 9.62
N GLU A 380 6.04 -1.05 9.44
CA GLU A 380 5.77 0.22 8.75
C GLU A 380 6.34 1.47 9.46
N VAL A 381 6.86 1.33 10.67
CA VAL A 381 7.59 2.42 11.36
C VAL A 381 8.94 2.71 10.69
N LEU A 382 9.51 1.74 9.97
CA LEU A 382 10.74 1.88 9.20
C LEU A 382 10.49 2.64 7.90
N ASP A 383 11.50 3.34 7.39
CA ASP A 383 11.45 3.97 6.06
C ASP A 383 11.55 2.90 4.95
N VAL A 384 10.50 2.09 4.83
CA VAL A 384 10.32 1.08 3.79
C VAL A 384 8.85 1.01 3.41
N ASP A 385 8.57 1.03 2.11
CA ASP A 385 7.24 0.83 1.56
C ASP A 385 7.27 0.09 0.23
N ALA A 386 6.19 -0.59 -0.10
CA ALA A 386 6.06 -1.43 -1.27
C ALA A 386 4.71 -1.21 -1.97
N LEU A 387 4.59 -1.69 -3.19
CA LEU A 387 3.38 -1.66 -3.99
C LEU A 387 2.23 -2.43 -3.31
N THR A 388 1.03 -2.32 -3.91
CA THR A 388 -0.13 -3.14 -3.51
C THR A 388 0.13 -4.62 -3.79
N GLY A 389 -0.45 -5.54 -3.01
CA GLY A 389 -0.35 -6.96 -3.33
C GLY A 389 0.04 -7.89 -2.17
N GLY A 390 0.08 -7.39 -0.92
CA GLY A 390 0.48 -8.15 0.27
C GLY A 390 1.92 -7.88 0.73
N PHE A 391 2.67 -7.11 -0.06
CA PHE A 391 4.10 -6.83 0.20
C PHE A 391 4.33 -6.12 1.54
N ASN A 392 3.56 -5.09 1.87
CA ASN A 392 3.76 -4.32 3.11
C ASN A 392 3.47 -5.14 4.37
N ILE A 393 2.52 -6.07 4.32
CA ILE A 393 2.23 -6.97 5.45
C ILE A 393 3.36 -8.00 5.60
N GLN A 394 3.85 -8.56 4.50
CA GLN A 394 5.02 -9.44 4.52
C GLN A 394 6.25 -8.74 5.10
N ILE A 395 6.53 -7.50 4.69
CA ILE A 395 7.64 -6.69 5.26
C ILE A 395 7.48 -6.58 6.78
N ALA A 396 6.26 -6.33 7.25
CA ALA A 396 5.99 -6.24 8.67
C ALA A 396 6.23 -7.57 9.39
N PHE A 397 5.80 -8.69 8.82
CA PHE A 397 6.06 -10.02 9.36
C PHE A 397 7.56 -10.36 9.40
N SER A 398 8.27 -10.18 8.28
CA SER A 398 9.68 -10.54 8.17
C SER A 398 10.57 -9.69 9.09
N THR A 399 10.38 -8.38 9.09
CA THR A 399 11.16 -7.48 9.98
C THR A 399 10.82 -7.70 11.45
N GLY A 400 9.54 -7.95 11.78
CA GLY A 400 9.11 -8.30 13.13
C GLY A 400 9.75 -9.59 13.61
N TYR A 401 9.74 -10.63 12.79
CA TYR A 401 10.36 -11.91 13.09
C TYR A 401 11.87 -11.76 13.38
N VAL A 402 12.59 -11.04 12.52
CA VAL A 402 14.03 -10.81 12.72
C VAL A 402 14.31 -10.00 13.98
N ALA A 403 13.53 -8.95 14.25
CA ALA A 403 13.67 -8.17 15.48
C ALA A 403 13.47 -9.03 16.72
N GLY A 404 12.42 -9.86 16.76
CA GLY A 404 12.16 -10.77 17.88
C GLY A 404 13.21 -11.85 18.07
N LYS A 405 13.79 -12.36 16.97
CA LYS A 405 14.86 -13.36 16.99
C LYS A 405 16.15 -12.84 17.64
N ASN A 406 16.40 -11.54 17.56
CA ASN A 406 17.65 -10.91 17.99
C ASN A 406 17.52 -10.04 19.26
N ALA A 407 16.30 -9.89 19.78
CA ALA A 407 16.00 -9.07 20.94
C ALA A 407 16.32 -9.73 22.27
#